data_d9c117c43d3aa88ce970e576a93e43b7
#
_entry.id   d9c117c43d3aa88ce970e576a93e43b7
#
_cell.length_a   1.000
_cell.length_b   1.000
_cell.length_c   1.000
_cell.angle_alpha   90.00
_cell.angle_beta   90.00
_cell.angle_gamma   90.00
#
_symmetry.space_group_name_H-M   'P 1'
#
loop_
_entity.id
_entity.type
_entity.pdbx_description
1 polymer ?
#
loop_
_entity_poly.entity_id
_entity_poly.type
_entity_poly.pdbx_seq_one_letter_code
_entity_poly.pdbx_strand_id
1 'polypeptide(L)'
;LLEEIAELKVPLTEVQERLNPNLQMEGVVFTMYDVRTKLSNQVVENVKENLDTKIYETMIPRNIRLAEAPSYGIPINMYDSKSAGAESYRKLAKEIVGRKDL
;
A
#
# COMPACT_ATOMS: atom_id res chain seq x y z
N LEU A 1 -0.51 -16.13 -3.98
CA LEU A 1 -0.21 -14.76 -3.58
C LEU A 1 1.21 -14.34 -3.89
N LEU A 2 2.15 -15.21 -3.62
CA LEU A 2 3.54 -14.99 -4.04
C LEU A 2 3.66 -14.93 -5.57
N GLU A 3 2.83 -15.68 -6.28
CA GLU A 3 2.79 -15.64 -7.74
C GLU A 3 2.33 -14.27 -8.25
N GLU A 4 1.34 -13.67 -7.62
CA GLU A 4 0.84 -12.35 -8.00
C GLU A 4 1.91 -11.27 -7.78
N ILE A 5 2.67 -11.37 -6.71
CA ILE A 5 3.78 -10.46 -6.42
C ILE A 5 4.88 -10.62 -7.47
N ALA A 6 5.21 -11.86 -7.83
CA ALA A 6 6.20 -12.14 -8.87
C ALA A 6 5.75 -11.60 -10.22
N GLU A 7 4.47 -11.74 -10.56
CA GLU A 7 3.90 -11.18 -11.79
C GLU A 7 3.99 -9.66 -11.82
N LEU A 8 3.83 -9.00 -10.68
CA LEU A 8 3.94 -7.55 -10.58
C LEU A 8 5.38 -7.07 -10.79
N LYS A 9 6.36 -7.85 -10.37
CA LYS A 9 7.78 -7.51 -10.54
C LYS A 9 8.23 -7.51 -11.99
N VAL A 10 7.65 -8.34 -12.85
CA VAL A 10 8.03 -8.42 -14.26
C VAL A 10 7.78 -7.11 -15.01
N PRO A 11 6.58 -6.49 -14.96
CA PRO A 11 6.36 -5.19 -15.58
C PRO A 11 7.27 -4.10 -15.01
N LEU A 12 7.53 -4.12 -13.71
CA LEU A 12 8.42 -3.16 -13.08
C LEU A 12 9.83 -3.25 -13.65
N THR A 13 10.36 -4.47 -13.79
CA THR A 13 11.68 -4.70 -14.38
C THR A 13 11.74 -4.24 -15.82
N GLU A 14 10.70 -4.50 -16.63
CA GLU A 14 10.63 -4.07 -18.02
C GLU A 14 10.66 -2.54 -18.14
N VAL A 15 9.92 -1.85 -17.28
CA VAL A 15 9.91 -0.38 -17.26
C VAL A 15 11.29 0.16 -16.89
N GLN A 16 11.94 -0.44 -15.89
CA GLN A 16 13.30 -0.05 -15.51
C GLN A 16 14.30 -0.19 -16.64
N GLU A 17 14.24 -1.29 -17.36
CA GLU A 17 15.20 -1.57 -18.44
C GLU A 17 14.97 -0.74 -19.68
N ARG A 18 13.72 -0.52 -20.07
CA ARG A 18 13.37 0.09 -21.35
C ARG A 18 13.02 1.56 -21.31
N LEU A 19 12.41 2.02 -20.22
CA LEU A 19 11.85 3.37 -20.14
C LEU A 19 12.52 4.23 -19.08
N ASN A 20 12.83 3.67 -17.92
CA ASN A 20 13.38 4.45 -16.81
C ASN A 20 14.33 3.60 -15.96
N PRO A 21 15.63 3.62 -16.27
CA PRO A 21 16.61 2.84 -15.49
C PRO A 21 16.74 3.30 -14.03
N ASN A 22 16.27 4.51 -13.70
CA ASN A 22 16.33 5.03 -12.34
C ASN A 22 15.08 4.71 -11.52
N LEU A 23 14.10 4.03 -12.11
CA LEU A 23 12.88 3.65 -11.40
C LEU A 23 13.23 2.63 -10.31
N GLN A 24 12.79 2.89 -9.09
CA GLN A 24 13.01 2.01 -7.96
C GLN A 24 11.70 1.81 -7.19
N MET A 25 11.55 0.62 -6.61
CA MET A 25 10.45 0.35 -5.70
C MET A 25 10.75 1.03 -4.37
N GLU A 26 9.94 2.00 -3.98
CA GLU A 26 10.13 2.75 -2.75
C GLU A 26 9.69 1.95 -1.52
N GLY A 27 8.64 1.16 -1.66
CA GLY A 27 8.13 0.37 -0.57
C GLY A 27 6.82 -0.30 -0.93
N VAL A 28 6.29 -1.03 0.02
CA VAL A 28 5.02 -1.75 -0.11
C VAL A 28 4.09 -1.35 1.03
N VAL A 29 2.85 -1.02 0.71
CA VAL A 29 1.81 -0.75 1.69
C VAL A 29 0.68 -1.76 1.51
N PHE A 30 0.22 -2.33 2.62
CA PHE A 30 -0.93 -3.24 2.59
C PHE A 30 -2.23 -2.45 2.63
N THR A 31 -3.15 -2.79 1.72
CA THR A 31 -4.47 -2.19 1.69
C THR A 31 -5.54 -3.26 1.93
N MET A 32 -6.75 -2.83 2.21
CA MET A 32 -7.88 -3.71 2.49
C MET A 32 -7.58 -4.70 3.62
N TYR A 33 -6.74 -4.27 4.56
CA TYR A 33 -6.33 -5.11 5.68
C TYR A 33 -7.46 -5.26 6.70
N ASP A 34 -7.72 -6.50 7.10
CA ASP A 34 -8.69 -6.81 8.14
C ASP A 34 -8.00 -7.65 9.22
N VAL A 35 -7.74 -7.03 10.37
CA VAL A 35 -7.03 -7.66 11.49
C VAL A 35 -7.75 -8.90 12.03
N ARG A 36 -9.06 -9.01 11.79
CA ARG A 36 -9.88 -10.12 12.27
C ARG A 36 -9.70 -11.40 11.43
N THR A 37 -9.13 -11.30 10.25
CA THR A 37 -9.00 -12.46 9.36
C THR A 37 -7.61 -13.07 9.43
N LYS A 38 -7.55 -14.39 9.47
CA LYS A 38 -6.28 -15.12 9.39
C LYS A 38 -5.62 -14.92 8.04
N LEU A 39 -6.42 -14.80 7.00
CA LEU A 39 -5.91 -14.61 5.64
C LEU A 39 -5.10 -13.33 5.53
N SER A 40 -5.61 -12.21 6.03
CA SER A 40 -4.88 -10.93 6.00
C SER A 40 -3.55 -11.04 6.74
N ASN A 41 -3.55 -11.67 7.92
CA ASN A 41 -2.33 -11.81 8.70
C ASN A 41 -1.31 -12.73 8.05
N GLN A 42 -1.77 -13.83 7.42
CA GLN A 42 -0.90 -14.74 6.70
C GLN A 42 -0.26 -14.07 5.48
N VAL A 43 -1.04 -13.26 4.76
CA VAL A 43 -0.53 -12.48 3.62
C VAL A 43 0.60 -11.56 4.06
N VAL A 44 0.37 -10.81 5.14
CA VAL A 44 1.36 -9.87 5.67
C VAL A 44 2.66 -10.62 6.03
N GLU A 45 2.56 -11.72 6.74
CA GLU A 45 3.73 -12.51 7.14
C GLU A 45 4.48 -13.09 5.94
N ASN A 46 3.74 -13.63 4.97
CA ASN A 46 4.35 -14.19 3.76
C ASN A 46 5.11 -13.13 2.97
N VAL A 47 4.53 -11.95 2.83
CA VAL A 47 5.18 -10.86 2.10
C VAL A 47 6.42 -10.38 2.85
N LYS A 48 6.35 -10.25 4.18
CA LYS A 48 7.51 -9.85 4.98
C LYS A 48 8.67 -10.83 4.89
N GLU A 49 8.37 -12.13 4.83
CA GLU A 49 9.40 -13.16 4.75
C GLU A 49 10.02 -13.26 3.36
N ASN A 50 9.25 -13.04 2.31
CA ASN A 50 9.66 -13.36 0.94
C ASN A 50 9.94 -12.15 0.06
N LEU A 51 9.66 -10.94 0.54
CA LEU A 51 9.90 -9.73 -0.21
C LEU A 51 11.02 -8.93 0.45
N ASP A 52 12.13 -8.79 -0.26
CA ASP A 52 13.29 -8.04 0.22
C ASP A 52 13.13 -6.55 -0.15
N THR A 53 12.06 -5.95 0.33
CA THR A 53 11.70 -4.56 0.05
C THR A 53 11.16 -3.92 1.33
N LYS A 54 11.31 -2.63 1.42
CA LYS A 54 10.77 -1.85 2.53
C LYS A 54 9.25 -1.99 2.59
N ILE A 55 8.73 -2.42 3.73
CA ILE A 55 7.29 -2.53 3.97
C ILE A 55 6.91 -1.46 4.99
N TYR A 56 5.93 -0.63 4.64
CA TYR A 56 5.47 0.40 5.56
C TYR A 56 4.71 -0.22 6.72
N GLU A 57 4.88 0.33 7.91
CA GLU A 57 4.16 -0.13 9.10
C GLU A 57 2.68 0.22 9.03
N THR A 58 2.35 1.33 8.39
CA THR A 58 0.97 1.74 8.21
C THR A 58 0.26 0.80 7.24
N MET A 59 -0.88 0.30 7.65
CA MET A 59 -1.76 -0.53 6.82
C MET A 59 -3.06 0.21 6.59
N ILE A 60 -3.56 0.15 5.36
CA ILE A 60 -4.84 0.77 5.04
C ILE A 60 -5.93 -0.27 5.27
N PRO A 61 -6.83 -0.05 6.22
CA PRO A 61 -7.86 -1.03 6.55
C PRO A 61 -8.94 -1.10 5.48
N ARG A 62 -9.66 -2.21 5.46
CA ARG A 62 -10.88 -2.31 4.69
C ARG A 62 -11.89 -1.35 5.31
N ASN A 63 -12.34 -0.37 4.52
CA ASN A 63 -13.18 0.71 5.03
C ASN A 63 -14.20 1.11 3.97
N ILE A 64 -15.47 1.16 4.38
CA ILE A 64 -16.57 1.46 3.47
C ILE A 64 -16.43 2.86 2.87
N ARG A 65 -16.00 3.83 3.65
CA ARG A 65 -15.83 5.21 3.16
C ARG A 65 -14.78 5.30 2.06
N LEU A 66 -13.71 4.52 2.16
CA LEU A 66 -12.72 4.43 1.09
C LEU A 66 -13.30 3.82 -0.19
N ALA A 67 -14.21 2.87 -0.05
CA ALA A 67 -14.88 2.27 -1.21
C ALA A 67 -15.90 3.22 -1.84
N GLU A 68 -16.55 4.07 -1.05
CA GLU A 68 -17.56 5.01 -1.53
C GLU A 68 -16.96 6.25 -2.21
N ALA A 69 -15.86 6.78 -1.70
CA ALA A 69 -15.30 8.05 -2.15
C ALA A 69 -15.10 8.13 -3.67
N PRO A 70 -14.56 7.10 -4.36
CA PRO A 70 -14.38 7.16 -5.81
C PRO A 70 -15.70 7.34 -6.57
N SER A 71 -16.81 6.82 -6.04
CA SER A 71 -18.13 6.97 -6.67
C SER A 71 -18.59 8.42 -6.71
N TYR A 72 -18.10 9.26 -5.81
CA TYR A 72 -18.39 10.67 -5.74
C TYR A 72 -17.30 11.54 -6.39
N GLY A 73 -16.21 10.90 -6.82
CA GLY A 73 -15.10 11.62 -7.43
C GLY A 73 -14.36 12.53 -6.45
N ILE A 74 -14.40 12.23 -5.17
CA ILE A 74 -13.82 13.06 -4.11
C ILE A 74 -12.78 12.24 -3.34
N PRO A 75 -11.60 12.81 -3.03
CA PRO A 75 -10.62 12.10 -2.20
C PRO A 75 -11.14 11.89 -0.78
N ILE A 76 -10.65 10.84 -0.13
CA ILE A 76 -11.16 10.42 1.18
C ILE A 76 -11.04 11.52 2.25
N ASN A 77 -9.99 12.32 2.20
CA ASN A 77 -9.77 13.39 3.18
C ASN A 77 -10.82 14.51 3.05
N MET A 78 -11.47 14.61 1.91
CA MET A 78 -12.58 15.56 1.70
C MET A 78 -13.94 14.88 1.85
N TYR A 79 -14.04 13.61 1.46
CA TYR A 79 -15.29 12.86 1.55
C TYR A 79 -15.67 12.58 3.01
N ASP A 80 -14.72 12.06 3.78
CA ASP A 80 -14.91 11.79 5.21
C ASP A 80 -13.55 11.87 5.92
N SER A 81 -13.19 13.08 6.32
CA SER A 81 -11.88 13.36 6.93
C SER A 81 -11.67 12.67 8.29
N LYS A 82 -12.75 12.25 8.93
CA LYS A 82 -12.69 11.58 10.24
C LYS A 82 -12.76 10.07 10.13
N SER A 83 -12.91 9.53 8.94
CA SER A 83 -12.96 8.07 8.74
C SER A 83 -11.63 7.42 9.09
N ALA A 84 -11.69 6.14 9.48
CA ALA A 84 -10.48 5.36 9.72
C ALA A 84 -9.61 5.28 8.47
N GLY A 85 -10.22 5.23 7.29
CA GLY A 85 -9.50 5.24 6.03
C GLY A 85 -8.70 6.51 5.81
N ALA A 86 -9.32 7.68 6.03
CA ALA A 86 -8.65 8.96 5.89
C ALA A 86 -7.48 9.08 6.87
N GLU A 87 -7.69 8.67 8.11
CA GLU A 87 -6.66 8.70 9.14
C GLU A 87 -5.48 7.80 8.78
N SER A 88 -5.75 6.61 8.26
CA SER A 88 -4.70 5.68 7.85
C SER A 88 -3.86 6.25 6.70
N TYR A 89 -4.48 6.89 5.71
CA TYR A 89 -3.74 7.53 4.63
C TYR A 89 -2.90 8.71 5.12
N ARG A 90 -3.38 9.46 6.10
CA ARG A 90 -2.56 10.53 6.71
C ARG A 90 -1.35 9.96 7.44
N LYS A 91 -1.53 8.85 8.16
CA LYS A 91 -0.41 8.16 8.81
C LYS A 91 0.60 7.65 7.79
N LEU A 92 0.12 7.08 6.68
CA LEU A 92 0.99 6.61 5.61
C LEU A 92 1.81 7.77 5.03
N ALA A 93 1.16 8.90 4.77
CA ALA A 93 1.84 10.08 4.24
C ALA A 93 2.95 10.55 5.20
N LYS A 94 2.67 10.59 6.48
CA LYS A 94 3.67 10.97 7.49
C LYS A 94 4.83 9.99 7.54
N GLU A 95 4.56 8.70 7.42
CA GLU A 95 5.58 7.67 7.42
C GLU A 95 6.50 7.81 6.21
N ILE A 96 5.92 8.02 5.03
CA ILE A 96 6.70 8.21 3.80
C ILE A 96 7.59 9.45 3.90
N VAL A 97 7.05 10.57 4.35
CA VAL A 97 7.81 11.82 4.51
C VAL A 97 8.92 11.66 5.53
N GLY A 98 8.63 11.03 6.67
CA GLY A 98 9.61 10.80 7.72
C GLY A 98 10.79 9.93 7.27
N ARG A 99 10.53 8.94 6.41
CA ARG A 99 11.59 8.08 5.86
C ARG A 99 12.46 8.81 4.83
N LYS A 100 11.87 9.78 4.11
CA LYS A 100 12.63 10.57 3.13
C LYS A 100 13.52 11.62 3.74
N ASP A 101 13.18 12.09 4.93
CA ASP A 101 13.98 13.09 5.64
C ASP A 101 15.24 12.52 6.30
N LEU A 102 15.43 11.22 6.13
CA LEU A 102 16.64 10.53 6.56
C LEU A 102 17.61 10.41 5.39
#